data_410267f428df9d51c3bd511fb6da3969
#
_entry.id   410267f428df9d51c3bd511fb6da3969
#
_cell.length_a   1.000
_cell.length_b   1.000
_cell.length_c   1.000
_cell.angle_alpha   90.00
_cell.angle_beta   90.00
_cell.angle_gamma   90.00
#
_symmetry.space_group_name_H-M   'P 1'
#
loop_
_entity.id
_entity.type
_entity.pdbx_description
1 polymer ?
#
loop_
_entity_poly.entity_id
_entity_poly.type
_entity_poly.pdbx_seq_one_letter_code
_entity_poly.pdbx_strand_id
1 'polypeptide(L)'
;MANSIDSPVLNDDRFSNNPLLSDDLGSLQWAASEFGSAHLGDQRLNKRLVAVAQDLSAKPEAPINQACEDWAAAKAAYRFFENDRISAHDIFLPHQTKTIERIARQPLVLHIQDTTLLNYTRHPSTTGLGPIGTSKQNLRGLVMHNTLSITPSGLPLGVLTHTVWARAEQPHSGGRAGRRKKSIEEKESRKWIDALTESARVLPKGVRDVTICDAESDIFEMFLTARRLHKKILVRACQDRCLLGEERKLWDFMASQPAMGQYEVDVPATDTSPARTAVVTVRLAPVALKTPRDAKAELKRKYPSIDVAAIYVQELDPPPEVEAPLEWMLLTNVATTTFEDAIERIEWYKRRWTIEIFYMVLKSGCHVENVQFDTAQRIQRYLALFVAIGYRILWLRDISRVCPDAPCSVVLAPHEWKALYAKIHRSTELPQVLPTARQVVRWIGALGGHLGRKHDGEPGVTAIWRGWQRLTDLAELRLIYYPEPYATAALAEQGAGRSSAPRSRAGLSSAG
;
A
#
# COMPACT_ATOMS: atom_id res chain seq x y z
N MET A 1 -40.99 28.42 16.38
CA MET A 1 -40.03 28.21 17.45
C MET A 1 -39.19 27.02 17.01
N ALA A 2 -38.00 27.29 16.47
CA ALA A 2 -37.07 26.26 15.99
C ALA A 2 -36.16 25.89 17.16
N ASN A 3 -36.32 24.69 17.68
CA ASN A 3 -35.42 24.13 18.65
C ASN A 3 -34.11 23.77 17.95
N SER A 4 -33.06 24.53 18.24
CA SER A 4 -31.68 24.16 17.96
C SER A 4 -31.34 22.96 18.85
N ILE A 5 -31.24 21.78 18.25
CA ILE A 5 -30.69 20.61 18.91
C ILE A 5 -29.15 20.73 18.76
N ASP A 6 -28.53 21.32 19.75
CA ASP A 6 -27.11 21.18 19.96
C ASP A 6 -26.78 19.69 20.15
N SER A 7 -26.21 19.08 19.16
CA SER A 7 -25.68 17.71 19.27
C SER A 7 -24.43 17.78 20.14
N PRO A 8 -24.36 17.06 21.26
CA PRO A 8 -23.11 16.96 22.00
C PRO A 8 -22.08 16.25 21.11
N VAL A 9 -21.01 16.97 20.78
CA VAL A 9 -19.79 16.38 20.24
C VAL A 9 -19.20 15.57 21.41
N LEU A 10 -19.54 14.30 21.50
CA LEU A 10 -18.91 13.37 22.42
C LEU A 10 -17.49 13.08 21.89
N ASN A 11 -16.55 13.95 22.23
CA ASN A 11 -15.12 13.60 22.17
C ASN A 11 -14.90 12.48 23.18
N ASP A 12 -14.70 11.28 22.71
CA ASP A 12 -14.25 10.17 23.54
C ASP A 12 -12.73 10.31 23.74
N ASP A 13 -12.34 10.93 24.86
CA ASP A 13 -10.96 11.23 25.22
C ASP A 13 -10.03 9.99 25.20
N ARG A 14 -10.60 8.78 25.26
CA ARG A 14 -9.85 7.52 25.15
C ARG A 14 -9.11 7.36 23.83
N PHE A 15 -9.53 8.04 22.78
CA PHE A 15 -8.95 7.94 21.43
C PHE A 15 -8.20 9.21 21.01
N SER A 16 -8.33 10.33 21.74
CA SER A 16 -7.74 11.64 21.40
C SER A 16 -6.21 11.60 21.32
N ASN A 17 -5.57 10.69 22.05
CA ASN A 17 -4.11 10.51 22.07
C ASN A 17 -3.65 9.20 21.41
N ASN A 18 -4.51 8.52 20.66
CA ASN A 18 -4.12 7.29 19.98
C ASN A 18 -3.29 7.62 18.73
N PRO A 19 -1.97 7.29 18.71
CA PRO A 19 -1.09 7.60 17.57
C PRO A 19 -1.47 6.89 16.28
N LEU A 20 -2.40 5.93 16.35
CA LEU A 20 -2.92 5.19 15.20
C LEU A 20 -4.05 5.93 14.47
N LEU A 21 -4.69 6.90 15.14
CA LEU A 21 -5.83 7.63 14.61
C LEU A 21 -5.37 9.02 14.18
N SER A 22 -5.52 9.36 12.91
CA SER A 22 -5.36 10.71 12.41
C SER A 22 -6.72 11.28 12.06
N ASP A 23 -7.02 12.49 12.52
CA ASP A 23 -8.30 13.18 12.30
C ASP A 23 -8.58 13.52 10.83
N ASP A 24 -7.60 13.29 9.94
CA ASP A 24 -7.58 13.80 8.57
C ASP A 24 -8.23 12.87 7.52
N LEU A 25 -8.80 11.73 7.91
CA LEU A 25 -9.20 10.70 6.94
C LEU A 25 -10.70 10.71 6.57
N GLY A 26 -11.47 11.61 7.13
CA GLY A 26 -12.85 11.89 6.69
C GLY A 26 -12.89 12.29 5.20
N SER A 27 -13.88 11.79 4.44
CA SER A 27 -13.81 11.68 2.98
C SER A 27 -13.71 13.00 2.21
N LEU A 28 -14.46 14.04 2.59
CA LEU A 28 -14.46 15.32 1.87
C LEU A 28 -13.15 16.10 2.03
N GLN A 29 -12.41 15.85 3.09
CA GLN A 29 -11.17 16.57 3.38
C GLN A 29 -9.92 15.74 3.09
N TRP A 30 -10.07 14.43 2.84
CA TRP A 30 -8.91 13.55 2.64
C TRP A 30 -7.97 14.03 1.54
N ALA A 31 -8.49 14.37 0.37
CA ALA A 31 -7.66 14.80 -0.75
C ALA A 31 -6.91 16.11 -0.43
N ALA A 32 -7.56 17.05 0.26
CA ALA A 32 -6.94 18.28 0.71
C ALA A 32 -5.89 18.04 1.80
N SER A 33 -6.16 17.16 2.75
CA SER A 33 -5.19 16.78 3.78
C SER A 33 -3.98 16.06 3.20
N GLU A 34 -4.19 15.10 2.30
CA GLU A 34 -3.12 14.27 1.74
C GLU A 34 -2.27 15.01 0.70
N PHE A 35 -2.89 15.86 -0.13
CA PHE A 35 -2.23 16.53 -1.26
C PHE A 35 -2.13 18.04 -1.13
N GLY A 36 -2.67 18.66 -0.08
CA GLY A 36 -2.67 20.10 0.11
C GLY A 36 -1.28 20.73 0.23
N SER A 37 -0.28 19.95 0.64
CA SER A 37 1.13 20.35 0.74
C SER A 37 1.89 20.23 -0.58
N ALA A 38 1.22 19.94 -1.72
CA ALA A 38 1.87 19.81 -3.01
C ALA A 38 2.53 21.11 -3.49
N HIS A 39 3.71 21.00 -4.11
CA HIS A 39 4.47 22.09 -4.70
C HIS A 39 4.81 21.77 -6.16
N LEU A 40 3.83 22.00 -7.07
CA LEU A 40 3.94 21.68 -8.51
C LEU A 40 4.40 22.88 -9.35
N GLY A 41 4.96 23.92 -8.70
CA GLY A 41 5.44 25.15 -9.38
C GLY A 41 4.35 26.15 -9.77
N ASP A 42 3.07 25.77 -9.75
CA ASP A 42 1.92 26.65 -10.00
C ASP A 42 0.78 26.27 -9.02
N GLN A 43 0.24 27.26 -8.32
CA GLN A 43 -0.83 27.08 -7.36
C GLN A 43 -2.11 26.48 -7.99
N ARG A 44 -2.35 26.76 -9.29
CA ARG A 44 -3.47 26.17 -10.04
C ARG A 44 -3.28 24.67 -10.21
N LEU A 45 -2.04 24.20 -10.39
CA LEU A 45 -1.72 22.77 -10.47
C LEU A 45 -1.88 22.09 -9.11
N ASN A 46 -1.49 22.76 -8.01
CA ASN A 46 -1.70 22.23 -6.66
C ASN A 46 -3.20 22.04 -6.37
N LYS A 47 -4.03 23.06 -6.63
CA LYS A 47 -5.49 22.96 -6.51
C LYS A 47 -6.07 21.87 -7.43
N ARG A 48 -5.53 21.74 -8.66
CA ARG A 48 -5.96 20.72 -9.61
C ARG A 48 -5.66 19.29 -9.12
N LEU A 49 -4.48 19.08 -8.52
CA LEU A 49 -4.13 17.77 -7.92
C LEU A 49 -5.14 17.38 -6.84
N VAL A 50 -5.47 18.30 -5.93
CA VAL A 50 -6.46 18.03 -4.87
C VAL A 50 -7.83 17.71 -5.49
N ALA A 51 -8.31 18.47 -6.47
CA ALA A 51 -9.59 18.23 -7.12
C ALA A 51 -9.62 16.87 -7.84
N VAL A 52 -8.58 16.54 -8.62
CA VAL A 52 -8.48 15.24 -9.30
C VAL A 52 -8.39 14.08 -8.29
N ALA A 53 -7.65 14.26 -7.18
CA ALA A 53 -7.58 13.27 -6.12
C ALA A 53 -8.94 13.05 -5.45
N GLN A 54 -9.71 14.11 -5.25
CA GLN A 54 -11.06 14.04 -4.69
C GLN A 54 -12.00 13.25 -5.63
N ASP A 55 -12.08 13.63 -6.90
CA ASP A 55 -12.95 12.98 -7.88
C ASP A 55 -12.60 11.48 -8.03
N LEU A 56 -11.31 11.15 -8.22
CA LEU A 56 -10.87 9.76 -8.42
C LEU A 56 -10.96 8.91 -7.15
N SER A 57 -10.81 9.49 -5.96
CA SER A 57 -10.96 8.73 -4.71
C SER A 57 -12.42 8.45 -4.33
N ALA A 58 -13.35 9.25 -4.82
CA ALA A 58 -14.78 9.04 -4.65
C ALA A 58 -15.26 7.80 -5.43
N LYS A 59 -14.74 7.61 -6.65
CA LYS A 59 -15.11 6.51 -7.57
C LYS A 59 -13.84 5.81 -8.10
N PRO A 60 -13.08 5.10 -7.24
CA PRO A 60 -11.75 4.61 -7.57
C PRO A 60 -11.72 3.53 -8.66
N GLU A 61 -12.81 2.81 -8.91
CA GLU A 61 -12.92 1.80 -9.96
C GLU A 61 -13.40 2.37 -11.31
N ALA A 62 -13.88 3.61 -11.30
CA ALA A 62 -14.46 4.23 -12.49
C ALA A 62 -13.37 4.81 -13.42
N PRO A 63 -13.58 4.82 -14.74
CA PRO A 63 -12.76 5.59 -15.65
C PRO A 63 -12.78 7.08 -15.30
N ILE A 64 -11.72 7.81 -15.66
CA ILE A 64 -11.56 9.25 -15.32
C ILE A 64 -12.79 10.09 -15.72
N ASN A 65 -13.35 9.85 -16.91
CA ASN A 65 -14.53 10.58 -17.38
C ASN A 65 -15.80 10.31 -16.57
N GLN A 66 -15.92 9.13 -15.98
CA GLN A 66 -17.04 8.78 -15.09
C GLN A 66 -16.80 9.25 -13.66
N ALA A 67 -15.56 9.18 -13.17
CA ALA A 67 -15.20 9.64 -11.84
C ALA A 67 -15.33 11.16 -11.69
N CYS A 68 -14.94 11.93 -12.72
CA CYS A 68 -14.99 13.39 -12.72
C CYS A 68 -16.40 13.99 -13.01
N GLU A 69 -17.42 13.17 -13.30
CA GLU A 69 -18.84 13.53 -13.48
C GLU A 69 -19.16 14.54 -14.59
N ASP A 70 -18.35 15.57 -14.80
CA ASP A 70 -18.54 16.58 -15.87
C ASP A 70 -17.37 16.61 -16.86
N TRP A 71 -17.66 17.13 -18.07
CA TRP A 71 -16.69 17.21 -19.17
C TRP A 71 -15.49 18.12 -18.84
N ALA A 72 -15.71 19.23 -18.14
CA ALA A 72 -14.65 20.18 -17.82
C ALA A 72 -13.67 19.61 -16.81
N ALA A 73 -14.16 18.91 -15.78
CA ALA A 73 -13.33 18.20 -14.78
C ALA A 73 -12.57 17.06 -15.43
N ALA A 74 -13.22 16.21 -16.24
CA ALA A 74 -12.56 15.10 -16.95
C ALA A 74 -11.44 15.63 -17.87
N LYS A 75 -11.72 16.65 -18.69
CA LYS A 75 -10.71 17.28 -19.55
C LYS A 75 -9.55 17.86 -18.76
N ALA A 76 -9.84 18.46 -17.61
CA ALA A 76 -8.81 19.02 -16.74
C ALA A 76 -7.95 17.94 -16.08
N ALA A 77 -8.53 16.76 -15.71
CA ALA A 77 -7.78 15.62 -15.19
C ALA A 77 -6.84 15.03 -16.25
N TYR A 78 -7.34 14.82 -17.49
CA TYR A 78 -6.47 14.38 -18.60
C TYR A 78 -5.31 15.34 -18.84
N ARG A 79 -5.58 16.65 -18.94
CA ARG A 79 -4.54 17.68 -19.11
C ARG A 79 -3.55 17.73 -17.95
N PHE A 80 -4.00 17.43 -16.73
CA PHE A 80 -3.11 17.35 -15.58
C PHE A 80 -2.10 16.22 -15.74
N PHE A 81 -2.53 15.01 -16.11
CA PHE A 81 -1.63 13.88 -16.33
C PHE A 81 -0.79 14.02 -17.62
N GLU A 82 -1.23 14.82 -18.58
CA GLU A 82 -0.46 15.15 -19.80
C GLU A 82 0.66 16.18 -19.56
N ASN A 83 0.62 16.92 -18.47
CA ASN A 83 1.54 18.03 -18.24
C ASN A 83 2.96 17.52 -17.93
N ASP A 84 3.88 17.69 -18.89
CA ASP A 84 5.27 17.25 -18.76
C ASP A 84 6.12 18.07 -17.77
N ARG A 85 5.59 19.18 -17.25
CA ARG A 85 6.22 19.97 -16.18
C ARG A 85 6.06 19.31 -14.81
N ILE A 86 5.18 18.30 -14.68
CA ILE A 86 4.90 17.58 -13.43
C ILE A 86 5.46 16.18 -13.58
N SER A 87 6.34 15.77 -12.67
CA SER A 87 6.81 14.38 -12.61
C SER A 87 5.87 13.50 -11.77
N ALA A 88 5.95 12.18 -11.94
CA ALA A 88 5.26 11.24 -11.05
C ALA A 88 5.71 11.39 -9.59
N HIS A 89 6.98 11.72 -9.37
CA HIS A 89 7.52 11.99 -8.05
C HIS A 89 6.86 13.19 -7.38
N ASP A 90 6.64 14.30 -8.10
CA ASP A 90 6.01 15.50 -7.55
C ASP A 90 4.56 15.24 -7.10
N ILE A 91 3.84 14.35 -7.80
CA ILE A 91 2.48 13.91 -7.42
C ILE A 91 2.52 13.00 -6.20
N PHE A 92 3.54 12.12 -6.09
CA PHE A 92 3.69 11.19 -4.98
C PHE A 92 4.19 11.86 -3.68
N LEU A 93 5.03 12.87 -3.79
CA LEU A 93 5.74 13.51 -2.66
C LEU A 93 4.83 13.97 -1.51
N PRO A 94 3.65 14.57 -1.73
CA PRO A 94 2.73 14.91 -0.64
C PRO A 94 2.30 13.68 0.17
N HIS A 95 1.96 12.57 -0.50
CA HIS A 95 1.62 11.31 0.16
C HIS A 95 2.79 10.75 0.96
N GLN A 96 4.02 10.79 0.41
CA GLN A 96 5.23 10.39 1.12
C GLN A 96 5.42 11.23 2.40
N THR A 97 5.23 12.55 2.31
CA THR A 97 5.34 13.47 3.46
C THR A 97 4.33 13.11 4.55
N LYS A 98 3.06 12.89 4.19
CA LYS A 98 2.03 12.45 5.13
C LYS A 98 2.32 11.07 5.71
N THR A 99 2.88 10.17 4.92
CA THR A 99 3.33 8.84 5.40
C THR A 99 4.43 8.99 6.46
N ILE A 100 5.41 9.88 6.25
CA ILE A 100 6.49 10.15 7.21
C ILE A 100 5.93 10.76 8.50
N GLU A 101 4.96 11.68 8.42
CA GLU A 101 4.27 12.24 9.61
C GLU A 101 3.58 11.15 10.44
N ARG A 102 2.90 10.19 9.77
CA ARG A 102 2.25 9.05 10.45
C ARG A 102 3.27 8.09 11.07
N ILE A 103 4.37 7.83 10.37
CA ILE A 103 5.50 6.99 10.85
C ILE A 103 6.12 7.60 12.10
N ALA A 104 6.35 8.91 12.14
CA ALA A 104 6.99 9.60 13.26
C ALA A 104 6.22 9.48 14.57
N ARG A 105 4.92 9.17 14.52
CA ARG A 105 4.07 8.96 15.70
C ARG A 105 4.10 7.52 16.24
N GLN A 106 4.82 6.60 15.56
CA GLN A 106 4.82 5.18 15.90
C GLN A 106 6.08 4.77 16.65
N PRO A 107 5.98 3.89 17.66
CA PRO A 107 7.14 3.40 18.41
C PRO A 107 7.99 2.44 17.57
N LEU A 108 7.38 1.73 16.62
CA LEU A 108 8.02 0.79 15.70
C LEU A 108 7.20 0.71 14.41
N VAL A 109 7.89 0.69 13.28
CA VAL A 109 7.27 0.58 11.95
C VAL A 109 7.87 -0.58 11.16
N LEU A 110 7.03 -1.30 10.46
CA LEU A 110 7.40 -2.34 9.50
C LEU A 110 7.27 -1.76 8.08
N HIS A 111 8.36 -1.79 7.32
CA HIS A 111 8.41 -1.36 5.92
C HIS A 111 8.41 -2.59 5.02
N ILE A 112 7.29 -2.87 4.40
CA ILE A 112 7.15 -4.03 3.51
C ILE A 112 7.51 -3.60 2.09
N GLN A 113 8.55 -4.21 1.52
CA GLN A 113 8.92 -4.01 0.13
C GLN A 113 8.41 -5.16 -0.73
N ASP A 114 7.87 -4.84 -1.89
CA ASP A 114 7.52 -5.84 -2.90
C ASP A 114 7.39 -5.21 -4.29
N THR A 115 7.34 -6.07 -5.32
CA THR A 115 7.25 -5.70 -6.73
C THR A 115 6.02 -6.30 -7.37
N THR A 116 5.32 -5.52 -8.18
CA THR A 116 4.25 -6.03 -9.05
C THR A 116 4.46 -5.63 -10.49
N LEU A 117 3.94 -6.44 -11.42
CA LEU A 117 3.92 -6.15 -12.84
C LEU A 117 2.54 -5.62 -13.21
N LEU A 118 2.49 -4.52 -13.94
CA LEU A 118 1.26 -3.92 -14.46
C LEU A 118 1.15 -4.21 -15.95
N ASN A 119 0.07 -4.87 -16.35
CA ASN A 119 -0.11 -5.38 -17.71
C ASN A 119 -0.94 -4.42 -18.57
N TYR A 120 -0.30 -3.78 -19.53
CA TYR A 120 -0.90 -2.89 -20.52
C TYR A 120 -0.87 -3.46 -21.95
N THR A 121 -0.76 -4.76 -22.11
CA THR A 121 -0.70 -5.43 -23.43
C THR A 121 -1.91 -5.11 -24.30
N ARG A 122 -3.07 -4.86 -23.67
CA ARG A 122 -4.31 -4.48 -24.37
C ARG A 122 -4.35 -3.02 -24.85
N HIS A 123 -3.30 -2.25 -24.60
CA HIS A 123 -3.18 -0.84 -24.98
C HIS A 123 -2.04 -0.66 -26.01
N PRO A 124 -2.18 -1.15 -27.24
CA PRO A 124 -1.09 -1.19 -28.23
C PRO A 124 -0.61 0.20 -28.69
N SER A 125 -1.43 1.24 -28.55
CA SER A 125 -1.07 2.62 -28.86
C SER A 125 -0.21 3.29 -27.80
N THR A 126 -0.12 2.72 -26.59
CA THR A 126 0.67 3.29 -25.50
C THR A 126 2.16 3.11 -25.75
N THR A 127 2.88 4.21 -25.88
CA THR A 127 4.34 4.21 -26.11
C THR A 127 5.12 4.15 -24.79
N GLY A 128 6.37 3.66 -24.84
CA GLY A 128 7.26 3.60 -23.68
C GLY A 128 7.00 2.45 -22.72
N LEU A 129 6.13 1.49 -23.05
CA LEU A 129 5.97 0.25 -22.29
C LEU A 129 7.11 -0.73 -22.60
N GLY A 130 7.48 -1.53 -21.60
CA GLY A 130 8.52 -2.56 -21.71
C GLY A 130 7.97 -3.99 -21.60
N PRO A 131 8.81 -5.00 -21.85
CA PRO A 131 8.42 -6.40 -21.71
C PRO A 131 8.19 -6.77 -20.24
N ILE A 132 7.07 -7.48 -19.97
CA ILE A 132 6.77 -8.06 -18.66
C ILE A 132 6.48 -9.56 -18.84
N GLY A 133 6.59 -10.34 -17.78
CA GLY A 133 6.44 -11.79 -17.86
C GLY A 133 7.60 -12.49 -18.59
N THR A 134 7.33 -13.63 -19.19
CA THR A 134 8.32 -14.41 -19.96
C THR A 134 8.33 -13.97 -21.43
N SER A 135 9.46 -14.15 -22.11
CA SER A 135 9.62 -13.80 -23.53
C SER A 135 8.60 -14.50 -24.47
N LYS A 136 8.06 -15.65 -24.05
CA LYS A 136 7.05 -16.40 -24.80
C LYS A 136 5.66 -15.75 -24.74
N GLN A 137 5.37 -14.95 -23.72
CA GLN A 137 4.03 -14.37 -23.50
C GLN A 137 3.81 -13.06 -24.23
N ASN A 138 4.84 -12.41 -24.76
CA ASN A 138 4.80 -11.11 -25.45
C ASN A 138 3.97 -10.04 -24.69
N LEU A 139 4.06 -10.03 -23.37
CA LEU A 139 3.32 -9.10 -22.54
C LEU A 139 4.07 -7.76 -22.44
N ARG A 140 3.32 -6.66 -22.50
CA ARG A 140 3.83 -5.28 -22.41
C ARG A 140 3.27 -4.57 -21.18
N GLY A 141 4.12 -3.82 -20.49
CA GLY A 141 3.65 -3.14 -19.28
C GLY A 141 4.74 -2.38 -18.56
N LEU A 142 4.49 -2.19 -17.26
CA LEU A 142 5.37 -1.49 -16.32
C LEU A 142 5.67 -2.38 -15.11
N VAL A 143 6.82 -2.16 -14.52
CA VAL A 143 7.19 -2.74 -13.21
C VAL A 143 6.97 -1.68 -12.16
N MET A 144 6.32 -2.01 -11.06
CA MET A 144 6.10 -1.13 -9.92
C MET A 144 6.68 -1.77 -8.66
N HIS A 145 7.54 -1.04 -7.96
CA HIS A 145 8.13 -1.43 -6.68
C HIS A 145 7.80 -0.41 -5.62
N ASN A 146 7.23 -0.87 -4.50
CA ASN A 146 6.79 -0.01 -3.40
C ASN A 146 7.36 -0.47 -2.06
N THR A 147 7.49 0.49 -1.14
CA THR A 147 7.64 0.25 0.29
C THR A 147 6.37 0.70 1.00
N LEU A 148 5.55 -0.24 1.42
CA LEU A 148 4.36 0.00 2.23
C LEU A 148 4.74 0.01 3.71
N SER A 149 4.46 1.09 4.42
CA SER A 149 4.71 1.21 5.86
C SER A 149 3.47 0.83 6.65
N ILE A 150 3.64 -0.03 7.66
CA ILE A 150 2.56 -0.48 8.54
C ILE A 150 3.02 -0.51 10.00
N THR A 151 2.08 -0.51 10.92
CA THR A 151 2.37 -0.83 12.33
C THR A 151 2.60 -2.33 12.52
N PRO A 152 3.24 -2.79 13.61
CA PRO A 152 3.33 -4.23 13.93
C PRO A 152 1.95 -4.91 14.05
N SER A 153 0.91 -4.18 14.46
CA SER A 153 -0.47 -4.67 14.49
C SER A 153 -1.11 -4.80 13.11
N GLY A 154 -0.49 -4.23 12.07
CA GLY A 154 -0.92 -4.35 10.67
C GLY A 154 -1.73 -3.17 10.13
N LEU A 155 -1.80 -2.04 10.84
CA LEU A 155 -2.45 -0.83 10.30
C LEU A 155 -1.54 -0.14 9.29
N PRO A 156 -1.98 0.08 8.03
CA PRO A 156 -1.21 0.82 7.03
C PRO A 156 -1.04 2.30 7.41
N LEU A 157 0.18 2.80 7.24
CA LEU A 157 0.56 4.20 7.49
C LEU A 157 0.73 4.99 6.18
N GLY A 158 0.96 4.32 5.07
CA GLY A 158 1.16 4.89 3.75
C GLY A 158 2.25 4.20 2.96
N VAL A 159 2.47 4.65 1.73
CA VAL A 159 3.56 4.18 0.87
C VAL A 159 4.73 5.13 1.03
N LEU A 160 5.88 4.62 1.51
CA LEU A 160 7.07 5.41 1.80
C LEU A 160 7.94 5.63 0.56
N THR A 161 8.08 4.59 -0.29
CA THR A 161 8.78 4.70 -1.58
C THR A 161 7.94 4.10 -2.70
N HIS A 162 7.99 4.73 -3.87
CA HIS A 162 7.23 4.35 -5.05
C HIS A 162 8.08 4.55 -6.29
N THR A 163 8.32 3.47 -7.02
CA THR A 163 9.09 3.51 -8.27
C THR A 163 8.39 2.71 -9.35
N VAL A 164 8.23 3.31 -10.52
CA VAL A 164 7.62 2.66 -11.69
C VAL A 164 8.53 2.85 -12.90
N TRP A 165 8.81 1.75 -13.62
CA TRP A 165 9.65 1.80 -14.81
C TRP A 165 9.20 0.80 -15.88
N ALA A 166 9.61 1.05 -17.12
CA ALA A 166 9.53 0.08 -18.21
C ALA A 166 10.86 -0.67 -18.32
N ARG A 167 10.82 -1.98 -18.48
CA ARG A 167 12.03 -2.75 -18.80
C ARG A 167 12.49 -2.42 -20.21
N ALA A 168 13.79 -2.28 -20.38
CA ALA A 168 14.37 -2.14 -21.72
C ALA A 168 14.17 -3.42 -22.54
N GLU A 169 14.01 -3.28 -23.85
CA GLU A 169 14.09 -4.40 -24.79
C GLU A 169 15.48 -5.05 -24.65
N GLN A 170 15.54 -6.26 -24.13
CA GLN A 170 16.81 -6.95 -24.01
C GLN A 170 17.05 -7.79 -25.27
N PRO A 171 18.21 -7.63 -25.95
CA PRO A 171 18.67 -8.64 -26.87
C PRO A 171 18.81 -9.97 -26.10
N HIS A 172 18.43 -11.08 -26.70
CA HIS A 172 18.52 -12.43 -26.11
C HIS A 172 19.98 -12.87 -25.94
N SER A 173 20.77 -12.17 -25.13
CA SER A 173 22.20 -12.45 -24.95
C SER A 173 22.52 -12.87 -23.52
N GLY A 174 22.87 -14.13 -23.34
CA GLY A 174 23.67 -14.60 -22.20
C GLY A 174 23.02 -15.50 -21.17
N GLY A 175 21.72 -15.82 -21.24
CA GLY A 175 21.09 -16.79 -20.34
C GLY A 175 21.42 -16.58 -18.83
N ARG A 176 21.40 -17.65 -18.02
CA ARG A 176 21.70 -17.61 -16.58
C ARG A 176 23.17 -17.25 -16.29
N ALA A 177 24.09 -17.63 -17.18
CA ALA A 177 25.53 -17.33 -17.03
C ALA A 177 25.85 -15.84 -17.29
N GLY A 178 25.20 -15.21 -18.27
CA GLY A 178 25.33 -13.76 -18.52
C GLY A 178 24.79 -12.91 -17.40
N ARG A 179 23.66 -13.29 -16.77
CA ARG A 179 23.10 -12.58 -15.62
C ARG A 179 24.02 -12.64 -14.37
N ARG A 180 24.75 -13.75 -14.16
CA ARG A 180 25.69 -13.87 -13.04
C ARG A 180 26.87 -12.90 -13.13
N LYS A 181 27.32 -12.57 -14.36
CA LYS A 181 28.47 -11.66 -14.58
C LYS A 181 28.12 -10.18 -14.42
N LYS A 182 26.82 -9.80 -14.48
CA LYS A 182 26.40 -8.41 -14.29
C LYS A 182 26.64 -7.95 -12.85
N SER A 183 27.08 -6.71 -12.70
CA SER A 183 27.15 -6.06 -11.38
C SER A 183 25.75 -5.87 -10.81
N ILE A 184 25.62 -5.58 -9.51
CA ILE A 184 24.33 -5.34 -8.88
C ILE A 184 23.64 -4.09 -9.47
N GLU A 185 24.43 -3.10 -9.91
CA GLU A 185 23.96 -1.87 -10.55
C GLU A 185 23.25 -2.12 -11.88
N GLU A 186 23.56 -3.24 -12.54
CA GLU A 186 22.99 -3.65 -13.82
C GLU A 186 21.84 -4.67 -13.67
N LYS A 187 21.56 -5.12 -12.42
CA LYS A 187 20.51 -6.09 -12.12
C LYS A 187 19.24 -5.41 -11.65
N GLU A 188 18.10 -5.96 -12.06
CA GLU A 188 16.78 -5.49 -11.57
C GLU A 188 16.65 -5.64 -10.04
N SER A 189 17.39 -6.57 -9.42
CA SER A 189 17.42 -6.75 -7.97
C SER A 189 17.93 -5.50 -7.22
N ARG A 190 18.57 -4.54 -7.90
CA ARG A 190 18.95 -3.25 -7.32
C ARG A 190 17.78 -2.47 -6.75
N LYS A 191 16.57 -2.66 -7.28
CA LYS A 191 15.34 -2.02 -6.79
C LYS A 191 15.16 -2.14 -5.27
N TRP A 192 15.50 -3.30 -4.68
CA TRP A 192 15.41 -3.55 -3.24
C TRP A 192 16.36 -2.66 -2.44
N ILE A 193 17.59 -2.54 -2.94
CA ILE A 193 18.66 -1.71 -2.32
C ILE A 193 18.30 -0.22 -2.44
N ASP A 194 17.83 0.20 -3.61
CA ASP A 194 17.47 1.59 -3.88
C ASP A 194 16.29 2.01 -2.99
N ALA A 195 15.26 1.16 -2.83
CA ALA A 195 14.14 1.41 -1.94
C ALA A 195 14.54 1.46 -0.46
N LEU A 196 15.44 0.57 0.00
CA LEU A 196 15.99 0.63 1.36
C LEU A 196 16.80 1.92 1.58
N THR A 197 17.60 2.32 0.60
CA THR A 197 18.44 3.52 0.67
C THR A 197 17.58 4.78 0.71
N GLU A 198 16.55 4.85 -0.14
CA GLU A 198 15.61 5.96 -0.16
C GLU A 198 14.79 6.03 1.14
N SER A 199 14.31 4.90 1.65
CA SER A 199 13.64 4.84 2.96
C SER A 199 14.54 5.38 4.07
N ALA A 200 15.82 4.98 4.07
CA ALA A 200 16.79 5.48 5.06
C ALA A 200 17.04 6.99 4.93
N ARG A 201 16.97 7.54 3.71
CA ARG A 201 17.19 8.96 3.42
C ARG A 201 16.04 9.86 3.89
N VAL A 202 14.79 9.41 3.69
CA VAL A 202 13.61 10.24 3.95
C VAL A 202 13.09 10.14 5.38
N LEU A 203 13.39 9.05 6.10
CA LEU A 203 12.92 8.86 7.47
C LEU A 203 13.65 9.77 8.47
N PRO A 204 12.93 10.37 9.43
CA PRO A 204 13.55 11.12 10.51
C PRO A 204 14.48 10.25 11.36
N LYS A 205 15.52 10.87 11.94
CA LYS A 205 16.39 10.20 12.89
C LYS A 205 15.59 9.74 14.12
N GLY A 206 15.90 8.54 14.62
CA GLY A 206 15.28 8.02 15.85
C GLY A 206 14.03 7.17 15.62
N VAL A 207 13.49 7.12 14.40
CA VAL A 207 12.41 6.18 14.09
C VAL A 207 12.95 4.75 14.14
N ARG A 208 12.30 3.90 14.94
CA ARG A 208 12.58 2.47 14.98
C ARG A 208 11.82 1.79 13.85
N ASP A 209 12.56 1.17 12.94
CA ASP A 209 11.98 0.55 11.76
C ASP A 209 12.65 -0.78 11.41
N VAL A 210 11.90 -1.66 10.75
CA VAL A 210 12.37 -2.93 10.18
C VAL A 210 11.84 -3.06 8.76
N THR A 211 12.73 -3.28 7.78
CA THR A 211 12.31 -3.54 6.40
C THR A 211 12.11 -5.05 6.20
N ILE A 212 10.94 -5.43 5.71
CA ILE A 212 10.54 -6.82 5.47
C ILE A 212 10.45 -7.05 3.97
N CYS A 213 11.15 -8.08 3.50
CA CYS A 213 11.24 -8.38 2.08
C CYS A 213 11.02 -9.88 1.80
N ASP A 214 10.60 -10.18 0.59
CA ASP A 214 10.43 -11.55 0.13
C ASP A 214 11.75 -12.20 -0.32
N ALA A 215 11.65 -13.40 -0.90
CA ALA A 215 12.78 -14.19 -1.35
C ALA A 215 13.57 -13.56 -2.52
N GLU A 216 12.99 -12.68 -3.34
CA GLU A 216 13.73 -11.97 -4.39
C GLU A 216 14.80 -11.02 -3.83
N SER A 217 14.61 -10.53 -2.62
CA SER A 217 15.54 -9.64 -1.93
C SER A 217 16.71 -10.35 -1.26
N ASP A 218 16.74 -11.69 -1.28
CA ASP A 218 17.83 -12.48 -0.68
C ASP A 218 19.14 -12.37 -1.50
N ILE A 219 19.68 -11.16 -1.53
CA ILE A 219 20.97 -10.81 -2.15
C ILE A 219 21.94 -10.30 -1.09
N PHE A 220 23.22 -10.65 -1.21
CA PHE A 220 24.24 -10.28 -0.21
C PHE A 220 24.33 -8.76 -0.02
N GLU A 221 24.20 -8.02 -1.11
CA GLU A 221 24.26 -6.55 -1.12
C GLU A 221 23.13 -5.90 -0.33
N MET A 222 21.96 -6.55 -0.18
CA MET A 222 20.86 -6.07 0.67
C MET A 222 21.28 -6.05 2.13
N PHE A 223 21.85 -7.16 2.63
CA PHE A 223 22.35 -7.27 4.00
C PHE A 223 23.51 -6.30 4.25
N LEU A 224 24.41 -6.16 3.27
CA LEU A 224 25.53 -5.23 3.35
C LEU A 224 25.05 -3.78 3.41
N THR A 225 24.07 -3.41 2.60
CA THR A 225 23.49 -2.06 2.59
C THR A 225 22.78 -1.76 3.90
N ALA A 226 21.98 -2.71 4.41
CA ALA A 226 21.34 -2.57 5.71
C ALA A 226 22.38 -2.34 6.84
N ARG A 227 23.48 -3.08 6.84
CA ARG A 227 24.60 -2.88 7.79
C ARG A 227 25.20 -1.48 7.67
N ARG A 228 25.47 -1.02 6.44
CA ARG A 228 26.09 0.31 6.17
C ARG A 228 25.18 1.47 6.58
N LEU A 229 23.88 1.32 6.36
CA LEU A 229 22.87 2.32 6.69
C LEU A 229 22.34 2.20 8.12
N HIS A 230 22.84 1.25 8.90
CA HIS A 230 22.35 0.92 10.25
C HIS A 230 20.84 0.62 10.28
N LYS A 231 20.31 0.05 9.19
CA LYS A 231 18.90 -0.33 9.07
C LYS A 231 18.67 -1.78 9.47
N LYS A 232 17.50 -2.06 9.99
CA LYS A 232 17.07 -3.41 10.35
C LYS A 232 16.28 -4.03 9.20
N ILE A 233 16.55 -5.30 8.91
CA ILE A 233 15.89 -6.04 7.83
C ILE A 233 15.46 -7.43 8.31
N LEU A 234 14.38 -7.93 7.70
CA LEU A 234 13.89 -9.29 7.83
C LEU A 234 13.58 -9.83 6.42
N VAL A 235 14.36 -10.81 5.98
CA VAL A 235 14.34 -11.32 4.61
C VAL A 235 14.03 -12.81 4.61
N ARG A 236 13.13 -13.28 3.73
CA ARG A 236 12.98 -14.72 3.47
C ARG A 236 14.14 -15.18 2.59
N ALA A 237 14.90 -16.15 3.08
CA ALA A 237 16.00 -16.73 2.31
C ALA A 237 15.48 -17.63 1.18
N CYS A 238 16.15 -17.57 0.03
CA CYS A 238 15.99 -18.51 -1.08
C CYS A 238 17.35 -19.06 -1.56
N GLN A 239 18.44 -18.51 -1.05
CA GLN A 239 19.80 -18.95 -1.39
C GLN A 239 20.34 -19.86 -0.29
N ASP A 240 20.71 -21.09 -0.64
CA ASP A 240 21.40 -22.00 0.28
C ASP A 240 22.88 -21.57 0.43
N ARG A 241 23.09 -20.60 1.33
CA ARG A 241 24.36 -19.88 1.51
C ARG A 241 25.40 -20.70 2.27
N CYS A 242 26.66 -20.53 1.88
CA CYS A 242 27.78 -20.96 2.70
C CYS A 242 27.89 -20.07 3.94
N LEU A 243 28.21 -20.67 5.08
CA LEU A 243 28.45 -20.01 6.34
C LEU A 243 29.96 -19.91 6.61
N LEU A 244 30.38 -18.86 7.31
CA LEU A 244 31.81 -18.73 7.71
C LEU A 244 32.02 -19.60 8.95
N GLY A 245 33.07 -20.44 8.89
CA GLY A 245 33.38 -21.36 10.01
C GLY A 245 32.59 -22.66 10.02
N GLU A 246 31.68 -22.88 9.04
CA GLU A 246 30.88 -24.08 8.91
C GLU A 246 31.10 -24.75 7.56
N GLU A 247 31.12 -26.09 7.55
CA GLU A 247 31.17 -26.88 6.32
C GLU A 247 29.81 -27.03 5.67
N ARG A 248 28.74 -27.09 6.50
CA ARG A 248 27.36 -27.18 6.07
C ARG A 248 26.87 -25.83 5.56
N LYS A 249 25.95 -25.88 4.62
CA LYS A 249 25.23 -24.69 4.18
C LYS A 249 24.07 -24.34 5.11
N LEU A 250 23.42 -23.22 4.85
CA LEU A 250 22.41 -22.63 5.72
C LEU A 250 21.28 -23.57 6.10
N TRP A 251 20.66 -24.27 5.12
CA TRP A 251 19.52 -25.17 5.41
C TRP A 251 19.95 -26.38 6.24
N ASP A 252 21.01 -27.10 5.86
CA ASP A 252 21.52 -28.25 6.59
C ASP A 252 22.00 -27.87 8.00
N PHE A 253 22.63 -26.71 8.13
CA PHE A 253 23.05 -26.19 9.43
C PHE A 253 21.81 -25.93 10.32
N MET A 254 20.79 -25.21 9.81
CA MET A 254 19.61 -24.86 10.58
C MET A 254 18.72 -26.09 10.90
N ALA A 255 18.62 -27.05 9.99
CA ALA A 255 17.89 -28.29 10.24
C ALA A 255 18.51 -29.12 11.39
N SER A 256 19.83 -29.02 11.60
CA SER A 256 20.53 -29.69 12.69
C SER A 256 20.47 -28.98 14.04
N GLN A 257 19.97 -27.73 14.09
CA GLN A 257 19.85 -26.99 15.34
C GLN A 257 18.69 -27.56 16.19
N PRO A 258 18.79 -27.52 17.52
CA PRO A 258 17.70 -27.93 18.38
C PRO A 258 16.45 -27.07 18.13
N ALA A 259 15.28 -27.70 18.18
CA ALA A 259 14.02 -26.97 18.18
C ALA A 259 13.89 -26.16 19.48
N MET A 260 13.56 -24.89 19.37
CA MET A 260 13.30 -24.03 20.53
C MET A 260 11.87 -24.19 21.05
N GLY A 261 10.93 -24.55 20.17
CA GLY A 261 9.52 -24.74 20.52
C GLY A 261 8.66 -24.96 19.29
N GLN A 262 7.35 -25.05 19.54
CA GLN A 262 6.32 -25.14 18.51
C GLN A 262 5.44 -23.90 18.56
N TYR A 263 4.88 -23.54 17.41
CA TYR A 263 4.02 -22.38 17.27
C TYR A 263 2.91 -22.65 16.24
N GLU A 264 1.72 -22.13 16.49
CA GLU A 264 0.59 -22.24 15.56
C GLU A 264 0.56 -21.07 14.58
N VAL A 265 0.46 -21.39 13.30
CA VAL A 265 0.38 -20.40 12.21
C VAL A 265 -0.90 -20.63 11.43
N ASP A 266 -1.75 -19.59 11.37
CA ASP A 266 -2.90 -19.60 10.48
C ASP A 266 -2.45 -19.45 9.03
N VAL A 267 -2.74 -20.46 8.23
CA VAL A 267 -2.48 -20.50 6.79
C VAL A 267 -3.79 -20.22 6.07
N PRO A 268 -3.89 -19.10 5.33
CA PRO A 268 -5.11 -18.77 4.59
C PRO A 268 -5.37 -19.78 3.47
N ALA A 269 -6.64 -19.90 3.05
CA ALA A 269 -6.99 -20.70 1.90
C ALA A 269 -6.27 -20.17 0.64
N THR A 270 -5.85 -21.10 -0.21
CA THR A 270 -5.35 -20.87 -1.56
C THR A 270 -6.26 -21.55 -2.56
N ASP A 271 -6.02 -21.36 -3.87
CA ASP A 271 -6.78 -22.06 -4.92
C ASP A 271 -6.64 -23.58 -4.85
N THR A 272 -5.56 -24.06 -4.20
CA THR A 272 -5.20 -25.51 -4.11
C THR A 272 -5.31 -26.09 -2.71
N SER A 273 -5.53 -25.26 -1.67
CA SER A 273 -5.58 -25.73 -0.28
C SER A 273 -6.58 -24.93 0.55
N PRO A 274 -7.39 -25.58 1.42
CA PRO A 274 -8.27 -24.91 2.37
C PRO A 274 -7.48 -24.14 3.43
N ALA A 275 -8.12 -23.16 4.07
CA ALA A 275 -7.56 -22.50 5.25
C ALA A 275 -7.33 -23.53 6.37
N ARG A 276 -6.18 -23.47 7.05
CA ARG A 276 -5.83 -24.34 8.16
C ARG A 276 -4.96 -23.64 9.20
N THR A 277 -4.91 -24.18 10.39
CA THR A 277 -3.89 -23.84 11.38
C THR A 277 -2.77 -24.88 11.31
N ALA A 278 -1.57 -24.45 10.97
CA ALA A 278 -0.38 -25.29 10.88
C ALA A 278 0.43 -25.20 12.18
N VAL A 279 0.80 -26.34 12.76
CA VAL A 279 1.77 -26.39 13.86
C VAL A 279 3.16 -26.42 13.25
N VAL A 280 4.01 -25.46 13.61
CA VAL A 280 5.37 -25.36 13.10
C VAL A 280 6.41 -25.53 14.20
N THR A 281 7.53 -26.19 13.87
CA THR A 281 8.73 -26.18 14.70
C THR A 281 9.56 -24.94 14.36
N VAL A 282 10.08 -24.27 15.39
CA VAL A 282 10.93 -23.08 15.24
C VAL A 282 12.33 -23.40 15.74
N ARG A 283 13.35 -23.14 14.90
CA ARG A 283 14.77 -23.20 15.24
C ARG A 283 15.39 -21.84 15.05
N LEU A 284 16.33 -21.47 15.90
CA LEU A 284 16.99 -20.18 15.90
C LEU A 284 18.50 -20.39 16.10
N ALA A 285 19.32 -19.77 15.26
CA ALA A 285 20.77 -19.72 15.48
C ALA A 285 21.36 -18.44 14.89
N PRO A 286 22.44 -17.89 15.50
CA PRO A 286 23.29 -16.90 14.87
C PRO A 286 24.08 -17.55 13.74
N VAL A 287 24.16 -16.88 12.58
CA VAL A 287 24.92 -17.36 11.43
C VAL A 287 25.74 -16.22 10.79
N ALA A 288 26.92 -16.56 10.28
CA ALA A 288 27.77 -15.63 9.53
C ALA A 288 27.68 -15.97 8.03
N LEU A 289 26.86 -15.23 7.29
CA LEU A 289 26.68 -15.42 5.85
C LEU A 289 27.97 -15.08 5.11
N LYS A 290 28.60 -16.07 4.48
CA LYS A 290 29.88 -15.89 3.76
C LYS A 290 29.67 -15.05 2.51
N THR A 291 30.61 -14.13 2.25
CA THR A 291 30.59 -13.31 1.03
C THR A 291 30.63 -14.20 -0.22
N PRO A 292 29.81 -13.91 -1.24
CA PRO A 292 29.74 -14.71 -2.47
C PRO A 292 31.10 -14.93 -3.14
N ARG A 293 31.27 -16.12 -3.74
CA ARG A 293 32.56 -16.47 -4.39
C ARG A 293 32.94 -15.57 -5.56
N ASP A 294 31.95 -15.03 -6.26
CA ASP A 294 32.08 -14.13 -7.41
C ASP A 294 32.22 -12.65 -7.02
N ALA A 295 32.12 -12.33 -5.73
CA ALA A 295 32.33 -10.97 -5.25
C ALA A 295 33.77 -10.49 -5.46
N LYS A 296 33.95 -9.17 -5.68
CA LYS A 296 35.22 -8.51 -5.83
C LYS A 296 36.17 -8.81 -4.62
N ALA A 297 37.45 -8.99 -4.87
CA ALA A 297 38.43 -9.32 -3.83
C ALA A 297 38.45 -8.28 -2.69
N GLU A 298 38.29 -7.00 -3.01
CA GLU A 298 38.21 -5.92 -2.03
C GLU A 298 37.02 -6.09 -1.09
N LEU A 299 35.83 -6.46 -1.65
CA LEU A 299 34.61 -6.69 -0.86
C LEU A 299 34.83 -7.87 0.10
N LYS A 300 35.40 -8.98 -0.37
CA LYS A 300 35.70 -10.15 0.46
C LYS A 300 36.68 -9.84 1.59
N ARG A 301 37.69 -9.03 1.32
CA ARG A 301 38.67 -8.61 2.34
C ARG A 301 38.02 -7.71 3.39
N LYS A 302 37.16 -6.77 2.96
CA LYS A 302 36.55 -5.80 3.86
C LYS A 302 35.36 -6.40 4.64
N TYR A 303 34.61 -7.30 4.02
CA TYR A 303 33.43 -7.96 4.59
C TYR A 303 33.46 -9.46 4.26
N PRO A 304 34.24 -10.27 5.02
CA PRO A 304 34.32 -11.72 4.78
C PRO A 304 33.01 -12.43 5.02
N SER A 305 32.17 -11.88 5.91
CA SER A 305 30.83 -12.35 6.23
C SER A 305 29.93 -11.23 6.74
N ILE A 306 28.65 -11.54 6.85
CA ILE A 306 27.66 -10.70 7.52
C ILE A 306 26.92 -11.55 8.55
N ASP A 307 26.95 -11.09 9.80
CA ASP A 307 26.28 -11.77 10.92
C ASP A 307 24.78 -11.43 10.92
N VAL A 308 23.96 -12.47 11.01
CA VAL A 308 22.50 -12.37 11.12
C VAL A 308 21.97 -13.48 12.04
N ALA A 309 20.76 -13.33 12.55
CA ALA A 309 20.01 -14.44 13.12
C ALA A 309 19.25 -15.15 11.99
N ALA A 310 19.32 -16.47 11.96
CA ALA A 310 18.53 -17.33 11.09
C ALA A 310 17.40 -17.98 11.90
N ILE A 311 16.17 -17.86 11.42
CA ILE A 311 14.97 -18.46 12.01
C ILE A 311 14.43 -19.46 11.00
N TYR A 312 14.45 -20.74 11.35
CA TYR A 312 13.94 -21.81 10.50
C TYR A 312 12.62 -22.31 11.04
N VAL A 313 11.58 -22.18 10.25
CA VAL A 313 10.18 -22.53 10.55
C VAL A 313 9.78 -23.66 9.63
N GLN A 314 9.35 -24.78 10.18
CA GLN A 314 8.98 -25.96 9.43
C GLN A 314 7.69 -26.57 9.99
N GLU A 315 6.70 -26.78 9.11
CA GLU A 315 5.42 -27.42 9.47
C GLU A 315 5.65 -28.85 9.91
N LEU A 316 5.00 -29.23 11.05
CA LEU A 316 4.98 -30.57 11.57
C LEU A 316 3.74 -31.30 11.04
N ASP A 317 3.92 -32.55 10.65
CA ASP A 317 2.84 -33.45 10.27
C ASP A 317 1.80 -32.79 9.33
N PRO A 318 2.24 -32.22 8.20
CA PRO A 318 1.32 -31.56 7.27
C PRO A 318 0.27 -32.58 6.77
N PRO A 319 -0.99 -32.17 6.60
CA PRO A 319 -2.03 -33.02 6.05
C PRO A 319 -1.61 -33.60 4.69
N PRO A 320 -1.96 -34.85 4.37
CA PRO A 320 -1.53 -35.53 3.14
C PRO A 320 -1.90 -34.78 1.83
N GLU A 321 -2.98 -34.00 1.87
CA GLU A 321 -3.45 -33.18 0.75
C GLU A 321 -2.65 -31.88 0.54
N VAL A 322 -1.71 -31.55 1.44
CA VAL A 322 -0.89 -30.35 1.35
C VAL A 322 0.37 -30.64 0.53
N GLU A 323 0.37 -30.25 -0.74
CA GLU A 323 1.52 -30.45 -1.63
C GLU A 323 2.78 -29.68 -1.20
N ALA A 324 2.62 -28.51 -0.60
CA ALA A 324 3.72 -27.66 -0.16
C ALA A 324 3.54 -27.27 1.33
N PRO A 325 4.11 -28.02 2.26
CA PRO A 325 4.14 -27.66 3.68
C PRO A 325 4.75 -26.28 3.92
N LEU A 326 4.33 -25.62 5.01
CA LEU A 326 4.87 -24.33 5.37
C LEU A 326 6.35 -24.47 5.78
N GLU A 327 7.22 -23.83 5.01
CA GLU A 327 8.66 -23.79 5.28
C GLU A 327 9.19 -22.38 5.03
N TRP A 328 9.75 -21.75 6.06
CA TRP A 328 10.39 -20.46 5.98
C TRP A 328 11.79 -20.50 6.60
N MET A 329 12.76 -19.96 5.86
CA MET A 329 14.06 -19.57 6.38
C MET A 329 14.11 -18.05 6.40
N LEU A 330 14.07 -17.43 7.59
CA LEU A 330 14.10 -15.99 7.76
C LEU A 330 15.46 -15.56 8.26
N LEU A 331 16.03 -14.53 7.63
CA LEU A 331 17.32 -13.95 8.00
C LEU A 331 17.10 -12.51 8.46
N THR A 332 17.65 -12.16 9.62
CA THR A 332 17.50 -10.81 10.17
C THR A 332 18.72 -10.31 10.92
N ASN A 333 18.99 -9.02 10.85
CA ASN A 333 19.98 -8.33 11.70
C ASN A 333 19.33 -7.64 12.92
N VAL A 334 18.03 -7.90 13.18
CA VAL A 334 17.40 -7.53 14.45
C VAL A 334 17.88 -8.49 15.52
N ALA A 335 18.19 -8.00 16.71
CA ALA A 335 18.57 -8.87 17.84
C ALA A 335 17.43 -9.89 18.09
N THR A 336 17.76 -11.17 18.00
CA THR A 336 16.83 -12.29 18.11
C THR A 336 17.60 -13.42 18.79
N THR A 337 17.27 -13.69 20.06
CA THR A 337 18.00 -14.60 20.93
C THR A 337 17.12 -15.59 21.66
N THR A 338 15.82 -15.29 21.78
CA THR A 338 14.84 -16.13 22.49
C THR A 338 13.80 -16.69 21.52
N PHE A 339 13.01 -17.63 22.00
CA PHE A 339 11.88 -18.18 21.24
C PHE A 339 10.83 -17.08 20.97
N GLU A 340 10.54 -16.24 21.95
CA GLU A 340 9.61 -15.12 21.85
C GLU A 340 10.05 -14.11 20.80
N ASP A 341 11.37 -13.79 20.75
CA ASP A 341 11.94 -12.96 19.70
C ASP A 341 11.69 -13.58 18.32
N ALA A 342 11.91 -14.90 18.18
CA ALA A 342 11.71 -15.59 16.90
C ALA A 342 10.24 -15.55 16.48
N ILE A 343 9.30 -15.77 17.40
CA ILE A 343 7.85 -15.66 17.15
C ILE A 343 7.49 -14.24 16.70
N GLU A 344 8.00 -13.21 17.37
CA GLU A 344 7.74 -11.82 16.97
C GLU A 344 8.20 -11.55 15.52
N ARG A 345 9.37 -12.08 15.10
CA ARG A 345 9.87 -11.94 13.70
C ARG A 345 9.01 -12.73 12.73
N ILE A 346 8.51 -13.91 13.11
CA ILE A 346 7.55 -14.69 12.32
C ILE A 346 6.26 -13.89 12.12
N GLU A 347 5.72 -13.30 13.18
CA GLU A 347 4.52 -12.46 13.11
C GLU A 347 4.74 -11.22 12.23
N TRP A 348 5.90 -10.57 12.30
CA TRP A 348 6.22 -9.48 11.40
C TRP A 348 6.28 -9.94 9.94
N TYR A 349 6.89 -11.11 9.67
CA TYR A 349 6.98 -11.65 8.32
C TYR A 349 5.60 -11.99 7.73
N LYS A 350 4.68 -12.49 8.53
CA LYS A 350 3.28 -12.73 8.14
C LYS A 350 2.61 -11.44 7.62
N ARG A 351 2.97 -10.28 8.17
CA ARG A 351 2.44 -8.98 7.71
C ARG A 351 2.89 -8.63 6.28
N ARG A 352 3.91 -9.28 5.73
CA ARG A 352 4.35 -9.07 4.35
C ARG A 352 3.20 -9.19 3.34
N TRP A 353 2.26 -10.08 3.58
CA TRP A 353 1.10 -10.26 2.72
C TRP A 353 0.24 -9.00 2.53
N THR A 354 0.33 -8.04 3.41
CA THR A 354 -0.43 -6.78 3.33
C THR A 354 -0.14 -6.01 2.02
N ILE A 355 1.08 -6.07 1.49
CA ILE A 355 1.41 -5.39 0.23
C ILE A 355 0.78 -6.09 -0.99
N GLU A 356 0.57 -7.40 -0.94
CA GLU A 356 -0.11 -8.14 -2.01
C GLU A 356 -1.61 -7.75 -2.06
N ILE A 357 -2.22 -7.56 -0.89
CA ILE A 357 -3.59 -7.01 -0.81
C ILE A 357 -3.63 -5.58 -1.34
N PHE A 358 -2.62 -4.76 -1.03
CA PHE A 358 -2.49 -3.42 -1.59
C PHE A 358 -2.42 -3.45 -3.12
N TYR A 359 -1.64 -4.35 -3.71
CA TYR A 359 -1.58 -4.52 -5.16
C TYR A 359 -2.90 -5.04 -5.75
N MET A 360 -3.61 -5.91 -5.04
CA MET A 360 -4.96 -6.34 -5.43
C MET A 360 -5.94 -5.15 -5.43
N VAL A 361 -5.86 -4.24 -4.44
CA VAL A 361 -6.66 -3.01 -4.44
C VAL A 361 -6.38 -2.18 -5.68
N LEU A 362 -5.13 -1.96 -6.03
CA LEU A 362 -4.76 -1.16 -7.21
C LEU A 362 -5.23 -1.80 -8.52
N LYS A 363 -5.00 -3.11 -8.70
CA LYS A 363 -5.31 -3.81 -9.95
C LYS A 363 -6.78 -4.13 -10.11
N SER A 364 -7.39 -4.74 -9.10
CA SER A 364 -8.76 -5.24 -9.14
C SER A 364 -9.79 -4.28 -8.56
N GLY A 365 -9.37 -3.38 -7.64
CA GLY A 365 -10.22 -2.38 -7.03
C GLY A 365 -10.23 -1.07 -7.79
N CYS A 366 -9.06 -0.54 -8.10
CA CYS A 366 -8.91 0.72 -8.81
C CYS A 366 -8.77 0.55 -10.33
N HIS A 367 -8.69 -0.69 -10.82
CA HIS A 367 -8.54 -1.01 -12.26
C HIS A 367 -7.42 -0.21 -12.96
N VAL A 368 -6.28 0.01 -12.27
CA VAL A 368 -5.19 0.85 -12.79
C VAL A 368 -4.62 0.36 -14.12
N GLU A 369 -4.79 -0.92 -14.45
CA GLU A 369 -4.38 -1.52 -15.72
C GLU A 369 -5.34 -1.20 -16.88
N ASN A 370 -6.52 -0.63 -16.61
CA ASN A 370 -7.52 -0.29 -17.63
C ASN A 370 -7.40 1.16 -18.13
N VAL A 371 -6.59 2.00 -17.47
CA VAL A 371 -6.42 3.40 -17.86
C VAL A 371 -5.76 3.49 -19.24
N GLN A 372 -6.30 4.34 -20.11
CA GLN A 372 -5.82 4.54 -21.46
C GLN A 372 -5.11 5.88 -21.59
N PHE A 373 -3.77 5.81 -21.71
CA PHE A 373 -2.92 6.96 -21.99
C PHE A 373 -1.94 6.63 -23.11
N ASP A 374 -1.55 7.61 -23.89
CA ASP A 374 -0.66 7.44 -25.05
C ASP A 374 0.79 7.12 -24.66
N THR A 375 1.19 7.41 -23.42
CA THR A 375 2.58 7.22 -22.97
C THR A 375 2.68 6.59 -21.57
N ALA A 376 3.72 5.78 -21.36
CA ALA A 376 4.04 5.24 -20.06
C ALA A 376 4.25 6.33 -18.97
N GLN A 377 4.77 7.50 -19.33
CA GLN A 377 4.97 8.62 -18.40
C GLN A 377 3.65 9.15 -17.84
N ARG A 378 2.60 9.26 -18.66
CA ARG A 378 1.26 9.63 -18.19
C ARG A 378 0.68 8.58 -17.24
N ILE A 379 0.89 7.29 -17.55
CA ILE A 379 0.51 6.19 -16.66
C ILE A 379 1.28 6.28 -15.33
N GLN A 380 2.56 6.59 -15.33
CA GLN A 380 3.35 6.75 -14.10
C GLN A 380 2.81 7.89 -13.22
N ARG A 381 2.41 9.03 -13.80
CA ARG A 381 1.77 10.14 -13.06
C ARG A 381 0.43 9.72 -12.45
N TYR A 382 -0.37 8.98 -13.21
CA TYR A 382 -1.63 8.43 -12.74
C TYR A 382 -1.42 7.45 -11.57
N LEU A 383 -0.48 6.52 -11.72
CA LEU A 383 -0.13 5.54 -10.67
C LEU A 383 0.36 6.21 -9.39
N ALA A 384 1.12 7.30 -9.50
CA ALA A 384 1.60 8.06 -8.34
C ALA A 384 0.47 8.61 -7.47
N LEU A 385 -0.67 9.00 -8.09
CA LEU A 385 -1.89 9.39 -7.38
C LEU A 385 -2.62 8.16 -6.82
N PHE A 386 -2.77 7.11 -7.64
CA PHE A 386 -3.54 5.93 -7.27
C PHE A 386 -2.91 5.10 -6.14
N VAL A 387 -1.60 5.22 -5.92
CA VAL A 387 -0.92 4.66 -4.75
C VAL A 387 -1.51 5.20 -3.45
N ALA A 388 -1.79 6.49 -3.36
CA ALA A 388 -2.42 7.08 -2.18
C ALA A 388 -3.91 6.70 -2.05
N ILE A 389 -4.64 6.61 -3.17
CA ILE A 389 -6.04 6.15 -3.17
C ILE A 389 -6.13 4.68 -2.72
N GLY A 390 -5.26 3.83 -3.28
CA GLY A 390 -5.19 2.42 -2.88
C GLY A 390 -4.81 2.22 -1.41
N TYR A 391 -3.89 3.04 -0.89
CA TYR A 391 -3.57 3.09 0.54
C TYR A 391 -4.82 3.40 1.39
N ARG A 392 -5.62 4.40 1.02
CA ARG A 392 -6.83 4.76 1.75
C ARG A 392 -7.83 3.61 1.84
N ILE A 393 -8.05 2.89 0.74
CA ILE A 393 -8.94 1.72 0.71
C ILE A 393 -8.40 0.60 1.60
N LEU A 394 -7.09 0.34 1.55
CA LEU A 394 -6.44 -0.65 2.41
C LEU A 394 -6.55 -0.27 3.89
N TRP A 395 -6.35 1.00 4.21
CA TRP A 395 -6.48 1.54 5.56
C TRP A 395 -7.91 1.38 6.10
N LEU A 396 -8.95 1.65 5.30
CA LEU A 396 -10.34 1.41 5.66
C LEU A 396 -10.61 -0.04 6.07
N ARG A 397 -9.99 -0.99 5.38
CA ARG A 397 -10.09 -2.40 5.75
C ARG A 397 -9.49 -2.70 7.11
N ASP A 398 -8.28 -2.16 7.36
CA ASP A 398 -7.46 -2.60 8.49
C ASP A 398 -7.75 -1.84 9.78
N ILE A 399 -8.26 -0.59 9.70
CA ILE A 399 -8.66 0.18 10.89
C ILE A 399 -9.76 -0.54 11.68
N SER A 400 -10.72 -1.16 11.01
CA SER A 400 -11.78 -1.93 11.64
C SER A 400 -11.32 -3.18 12.38
N ARG A 401 -10.12 -3.67 12.06
CA ARG A 401 -9.48 -4.85 12.65
C ARG A 401 -8.53 -4.49 13.78
N VAL A 402 -7.79 -3.38 13.61
CA VAL A 402 -6.75 -2.94 14.55
C VAL A 402 -7.34 -2.06 15.65
N CYS A 403 -8.28 -1.19 15.31
CA CYS A 403 -8.96 -0.28 16.24
C CYS A 403 -10.49 -0.39 16.10
N PRO A 404 -11.10 -1.56 16.40
CA PRO A 404 -12.52 -1.82 16.13
C PRO A 404 -13.47 -0.87 16.85
N ASP A 405 -13.11 -0.42 18.05
CA ASP A 405 -13.93 0.40 18.92
C ASP A 405 -13.68 1.92 18.74
N ALA A 406 -12.78 2.31 17.82
CA ALA A 406 -12.59 3.72 17.50
C ALA A 406 -13.91 4.34 16.98
N PRO A 407 -14.19 5.61 17.26
CA PRO A 407 -15.42 6.26 16.79
C PRO A 407 -15.44 6.33 15.26
N CYS A 408 -16.62 6.21 14.66
CA CYS A 408 -16.79 6.23 13.20
C CYS A 408 -16.28 7.54 12.55
N SER A 409 -16.18 8.63 13.30
CA SER A 409 -15.64 9.92 12.84
C SER A 409 -14.19 9.83 12.34
N VAL A 410 -13.43 8.84 12.81
CA VAL A 410 -12.09 8.55 12.30
C VAL A 410 -12.13 8.06 10.85
N VAL A 411 -13.20 7.39 10.45
CA VAL A 411 -13.38 6.72 9.15
C VAL A 411 -14.19 7.55 8.17
N LEU A 412 -15.29 8.16 8.66
CA LEU A 412 -16.32 8.79 7.87
C LEU A 412 -16.66 10.19 8.39
N ALA A 413 -16.91 11.12 7.47
CA ALA A 413 -17.48 12.41 7.79
C ALA A 413 -18.93 12.26 8.32
N PRO A 414 -19.46 13.25 9.06
CA PRO A 414 -20.80 13.16 9.63
C PRO A 414 -21.90 12.84 8.62
N HIS A 415 -21.94 13.48 7.45
CA HIS A 415 -22.94 13.21 6.42
C HIS A 415 -22.84 11.80 5.85
N GLU A 416 -21.61 11.22 5.76
CA GLU A 416 -21.38 9.87 5.23
C GLU A 416 -21.92 8.80 6.17
N TRP A 417 -21.47 8.82 7.45
CA TRP A 417 -21.94 7.80 8.38
C TRP A 417 -23.46 7.90 8.63
N LYS A 418 -24.04 9.12 8.63
CA LYS A 418 -25.47 9.33 8.76
C LYS A 418 -26.25 8.79 7.54
N ALA A 419 -25.73 9.00 6.31
CA ALA A 419 -26.30 8.43 5.09
C ALA A 419 -26.23 6.91 5.10
N LEU A 420 -25.06 6.36 5.50
CA LEU A 420 -24.84 4.94 5.64
C LEU A 420 -25.78 4.30 6.66
N TYR A 421 -25.91 4.91 7.84
CA TYR A 421 -26.82 4.46 8.89
C TYR A 421 -28.26 4.41 8.39
N ALA A 422 -28.73 5.50 7.81
CA ALA A 422 -30.12 5.59 7.27
C ALA A 422 -30.39 4.50 6.22
N LYS A 423 -29.41 4.22 5.34
CA LYS A 423 -29.53 3.18 4.31
C LYS A 423 -29.59 1.77 4.90
N ILE A 424 -28.71 1.47 5.86
CA ILE A 424 -28.59 0.12 6.46
C ILE A 424 -29.78 -0.17 7.36
N HIS A 425 -30.14 0.78 8.22
CA HIS A 425 -31.21 0.60 9.22
C HIS A 425 -32.61 1.01 8.74
N ARG A 426 -32.70 1.60 7.52
CA ARG A 426 -33.97 2.11 6.95
C ARG A 426 -34.67 3.07 7.89
N SER A 427 -33.93 3.92 8.58
CA SER A 427 -34.38 4.88 9.56
C SER A 427 -33.68 6.22 9.38
N THR A 428 -34.44 7.30 9.59
CA THR A 428 -33.88 8.66 9.67
C THR A 428 -33.50 9.06 11.10
N GLU A 429 -33.93 8.28 12.10
CA GLU A 429 -33.57 8.47 13.50
C GLU A 429 -32.17 7.98 13.72
N LEU A 430 -31.31 8.87 14.17
CA LEU A 430 -29.88 8.57 14.42
C LEU A 430 -29.70 7.90 15.78
N PRO A 431 -28.68 7.05 15.94
CA PRO A 431 -28.37 6.40 17.21
C PRO A 431 -27.92 7.44 18.24
N GLN A 432 -28.22 7.20 19.50
CA GLN A 432 -27.78 8.05 20.63
C GLN A 432 -26.26 7.94 20.87
N VAL A 433 -25.68 6.79 20.57
CA VAL A 433 -24.23 6.52 20.68
C VAL A 433 -23.63 6.49 19.28
N LEU A 434 -22.50 7.18 19.12
CA LEU A 434 -21.78 7.22 17.86
C LEU A 434 -21.35 5.81 17.45
N PRO A 435 -21.57 5.37 16.19
CA PRO A 435 -21.12 4.07 15.72
C PRO A 435 -19.62 3.92 15.79
N THR A 436 -19.14 2.69 15.93
CA THR A 436 -17.69 2.38 15.91
C THR A 436 -17.15 2.22 14.49
N ALA A 437 -15.82 2.34 14.34
CA ALA A 437 -15.12 2.08 13.07
C ALA A 437 -15.47 0.70 12.51
N ARG A 438 -15.52 -0.33 13.35
CA ARG A 438 -15.92 -1.69 12.95
C ARG A 438 -17.34 -1.75 12.41
N GLN A 439 -18.28 -1.07 13.06
CA GLN A 439 -19.67 -1.03 12.62
C GLN A 439 -19.80 -0.38 11.25
N VAL A 440 -19.22 0.81 11.05
CA VAL A 440 -19.34 1.51 9.76
C VAL A 440 -18.62 0.78 8.63
N VAL A 441 -17.47 0.16 8.86
CA VAL A 441 -16.78 -0.63 7.84
C VAL A 441 -17.56 -1.90 7.49
N ARG A 442 -18.22 -2.55 8.44
CA ARG A 442 -19.15 -3.67 8.16
C ARG A 442 -20.35 -3.20 7.32
N TRP A 443 -20.90 -2.02 7.59
CA TRP A 443 -22.01 -1.46 6.81
C TRP A 443 -21.56 -1.09 5.39
N ILE A 444 -20.37 -0.51 5.23
CA ILE A 444 -19.76 -0.31 3.90
C ILE A 444 -19.62 -1.67 3.18
N GLY A 445 -19.10 -2.67 3.87
CA GLY A 445 -19.00 -4.03 3.33
C GLY A 445 -20.36 -4.60 2.90
N ALA A 446 -21.40 -4.38 3.69
CA ALA A 446 -22.77 -4.81 3.36
C ALA A 446 -23.32 -4.12 2.10
N LEU A 447 -23.05 -2.80 1.91
CA LEU A 447 -23.34 -2.13 0.65
C LEU A 447 -22.61 -2.77 -0.53
N GLY A 448 -21.39 -3.29 -0.31
CA GLY A 448 -20.57 -3.96 -1.31
C GLY A 448 -20.87 -5.45 -1.51
N GLY A 449 -21.89 -5.98 -0.83
CA GLY A 449 -22.35 -7.37 -0.97
C GLY A 449 -21.80 -8.36 0.08
N HIS A 450 -21.13 -7.87 1.15
CA HIS A 450 -20.79 -8.71 2.29
C HIS A 450 -22.03 -9.07 3.09
N LEU A 451 -22.29 -10.37 3.28
CA LEU A 451 -23.52 -10.83 3.91
C LEU A 451 -23.48 -10.81 5.45
N GLY A 452 -22.27 -10.81 6.04
CA GLY A 452 -22.08 -10.79 7.49
C GLY A 452 -22.61 -12.02 8.22
N ARG A 453 -22.56 -13.20 7.60
CA ARG A 453 -22.93 -14.47 8.23
C ARG A 453 -21.94 -14.82 9.32
N LYS A 454 -22.33 -15.73 10.23
CA LYS A 454 -21.51 -16.12 11.39
C LYS A 454 -20.06 -16.52 11.02
N HIS A 455 -19.84 -17.07 9.81
CA HIS A 455 -18.53 -17.56 9.35
C HIS A 455 -17.87 -16.66 8.29
N ASP A 456 -18.50 -15.54 7.88
CA ASP A 456 -17.96 -14.67 6.84
C ASP A 456 -16.77 -13.82 7.33
N GLY A 457 -16.58 -13.69 8.64
CA GLY A 457 -15.55 -12.82 9.23
C GLY A 457 -15.77 -11.33 8.95
N GLU A 458 -14.68 -10.54 8.95
CA GLU A 458 -14.73 -9.13 8.59
C GLU A 458 -14.76 -8.94 7.06
N PRO A 459 -15.40 -7.87 6.55
CA PRO A 459 -15.47 -7.61 5.13
C PRO A 459 -14.08 -7.62 4.47
N GLY A 460 -13.96 -8.36 3.37
CA GLY A 460 -12.78 -8.32 2.52
C GLY A 460 -12.69 -6.98 1.76
N VAL A 461 -11.50 -6.65 1.27
CA VAL A 461 -11.25 -5.40 0.57
C VAL A 461 -12.16 -5.20 -0.65
N THR A 462 -12.53 -6.27 -1.34
CA THR A 462 -13.47 -6.24 -2.49
C THR A 462 -14.86 -5.71 -2.10
N ALA A 463 -15.40 -6.17 -0.98
CA ALA A 463 -16.69 -5.67 -0.49
C ALA A 463 -16.58 -4.20 -0.04
N ILE A 464 -15.42 -3.82 0.52
CA ILE A 464 -15.21 -2.45 1.00
C ILE A 464 -15.18 -1.45 -0.17
N TRP A 465 -14.38 -1.67 -1.23
CA TRP A 465 -14.32 -0.70 -2.33
C TRP A 465 -15.65 -0.59 -3.09
N ARG A 466 -16.37 -1.71 -3.32
CA ARG A 466 -17.70 -1.69 -3.94
C ARG A 466 -18.74 -0.95 -3.08
N GLY A 467 -18.66 -1.13 -1.77
CA GLY A 467 -19.51 -0.43 -0.82
C GLY A 467 -19.19 1.05 -0.70
N TRP A 468 -17.92 1.41 -0.81
CA TRP A 468 -17.43 2.78 -0.76
C TRP A 468 -18.04 3.64 -1.86
N GLN A 469 -17.99 3.20 -3.10
CA GLN A 469 -18.60 3.91 -4.23
C GLN A 469 -20.10 4.20 -3.98
N ARG A 470 -20.85 3.17 -3.53
CA ARG A 470 -22.26 3.34 -3.21
C ARG A 470 -22.50 4.29 -2.05
N LEU A 471 -21.60 4.32 -1.08
CA LEU A 471 -21.66 5.25 0.04
C LEU A 471 -21.48 6.69 -0.45
N THR A 472 -20.54 6.93 -1.37
CA THR A 472 -20.29 8.27 -1.93
C THR A 472 -21.57 8.84 -2.55
N ASP A 473 -22.25 8.10 -3.44
CA ASP A 473 -23.49 8.54 -4.07
C ASP A 473 -24.59 8.84 -3.02
N LEU A 474 -24.70 8.02 -1.96
CA LEU A 474 -25.67 8.25 -0.86
C LEU A 474 -25.30 9.48 -0.03
N ALA A 475 -24.03 9.71 0.21
CA ALA A 475 -23.54 10.85 0.99
C ALA A 475 -23.75 12.17 0.25
N GLU A 476 -23.50 12.20 -1.05
CA GLU A 476 -23.79 13.35 -1.92
C GLU A 476 -25.27 13.69 -1.93
N LEU A 477 -26.13 12.70 -2.13
CA LEU A 477 -27.59 12.89 -2.08
C LEU A 477 -28.03 13.44 -0.72
N ARG A 478 -27.47 12.92 0.38
CA ARG A 478 -27.80 13.44 1.72
C ARG A 478 -27.45 14.91 1.86
N LEU A 479 -26.29 15.38 1.36
CA LEU A 479 -25.89 16.79 1.43
C LEU A 479 -26.82 17.71 0.66
N ILE A 480 -27.46 17.25 -0.41
CA ILE A 480 -28.48 18.03 -1.16
C ILE A 480 -29.71 18.26 -0.31
N TYR A 481 -30.18 17.22 0.37
CA TYR A 481 -31.43 17.31 1.18
C TYR A 481 -31.19 17.85 2.60
N TYR A 482 -30.01 17.63 3.16
CA TYR A 482 -29.64 18.00 4.52
C TYR A 482 -28.26 18.67 4.52
N PRO A 483 -28.16 19.94 4.07
CA PRO A 483 -26.90 20.67 4.04
C PRO A 483 -26.29 20.77 5.43
N GLU A 484 -25.04 20.36 5.59
CA GLU A 484 -24.30 20.51 6.84
C GLU A 484 -23.34 21.71 6.73
N PRO A 485 -23.21 22.58 7.77
CA PRO A 485 -22.48 23.85 7.69
C PRO A 485 -21.03 23.72 7.15
N TYR A 486 -20.33 22.67 7.56
CA TYR A 486 -18.96 22.42 7.12
C TYR A 486 -18.88 21.93 5.65
N ALA A 487 -19.91 21.26 5.16
CA ALA A 487 -19.95 20.75 3.79
C ALA A 487 -20.31 21.86 2.80
N THR A 488 -21.11 22.84 3.23
CA THR A 488 -21.50 23.99 2.41
C THR A 488 -20.28 24.85 2.03
N ALA A 489 -19.33 25.01 2.94
CA ALA A 489 -18.07 25.70 2.67
C ALA A 489 -17.19 24.93 1.65
N ALA A 490 -17.06 23.63 1.82
CA ALA A 490 -16.28 22.77 0.92
C ALA A 490 -16.90 22.70 -0.50
N LEU A 491 -18.23 22.60 -0.59
CA LEU A 491 -18.97 22.62 -1.88
C LEU A 491 -18.88 23.98 -2.57
N ALA A 492 -18.89 25.08 -1.82
CA ALA A 492 -18.75 26.42 -2.36
C ALA A 492 -17.35 26.64 -2.94
N GLU A 493 -16.29 26.13 -2.30
CA GLU A 493 -14.93 26.17 -2.83
C GLU A 493 -14.75 25.31 -4.09
N GLN A 494 -15.42 24.16 -4.16
CA GLN A 494 -15.46 23.30 -5.35
C GLN A 494 -16.23 23.95 -6.49
N GLY A 495 -17.35 24.59 -6.22
CA GLY A 495 -18.15 25.34 -7.20
C GLY A 495 -17.42 26.56 -7.78
N ALA A 496 -16.66 27.27 -6.95
CA ALA A 496 -15.82 28.41 -7.40
C ALA A 496 -14.67 27.97 -8.32
N GLY A 497 -14.16 26.77 -8.16
CA GLY A 497 -13.15 26.16 -9.07
C GLY A 497 -13.74 25.68 -10.40
N ARG A 498 -15.06 25.39 -10.45
CA ARG A 498 -15.80 24.92 -11.63
C ARG A 498 -16.36 26.04 -12.52
N SER A 499 -16.58 27.24 -11.99
CA SER A 499 -17.24 28.38 -12.66
C SER A 499 -16.31 29.33 -13.40
N SER A 500 -15.44 28.84 -14.27
CA SER A 500 -14.80 29.65 -15.31
C SER A 500 -15.19 29.18 -16.71
N ALA A 501 -16.52 29.14 -16.97
CA ALA A 501 -17.00 29.04 -18.34
C ALA A 501 -16.79 30.42 -19.06
N PRO A 502 -16.30 30.46 -20.29
CA PRO A 502 -16.18 31.74 -21.02
C PRO A 502 -17.57 32.28 -21.29
N ARG A 503 -17.81 33.52 -20.85
CA ARG A 503 -18.98 34.30 -21.25
C ARG A 503 -19.03 34.34 -22.78
N SER A 504 -20.07 33.78 -23.36
CA SER A 504 -20.39 33.91 -24.76
C SER A 504 -20.56 35.39 -25.06
N ARG A 505 -19.68 35.97 -25.88
CA ARG A 505 -19.94 37.22 -26.55
C ARG A 505 -21.02 37.00 -27.62
N ALA A 506 -22.27 37.20 -27.23
CA ALA A 506 -23.31 37.50 -28.19
C ALA A 506 -23.09 38.96 -28.67
N GLY A 507 -22.47 39.12 -29.80
CA GLY A 507 -22.40 40.37 -30.53
C GLY A 507 -23.41 40.29 -31.64
N LEU A 508 -24.60 40.79 -31.43
CA LEU A 508 -25.51 41.26 -32.51
C LEU A 508 -24.87 42.48 -33.14
N SER A 509 -24.57 42.38 -34.42
CA SER A 509 -24.43 43.53 -35.27
C SER A 509 -25.45 43.41 -36.39
N SER A 510 -26.51 44.19 -36.28
CA SER A 510 -27.39 44.58 -37.37
C SER A 510 -26.71 45.62 -38.22
N ALA A 511 -26.95 45.57 -39.50
CA ALA A 511 -27.04 46.63 -40.49
C ALA A 511 -26.13 46.43 -41.72
N GLY A 512 -26.77 46.52 -42.87
CA GLY A 512 -26.21 46.75 -44.18
C GLY A 512 -26.65 45.74 -45.19
#